data_6b145b30cc3366279497c8c33e8cba3e
#
_entry.id   6b145b30cc3366279497c8c33e8cba3e
#
_cell.length_a   1.000
_cell.length_b   1.000
_cell.length_c   1.000
_cell.angle_alpha   90.00
_cell.angle_beta   90.00
_cell.angle_gamma   90.00
#
_symmetry.space_group_name_H-M   'P 1'
#
loop_
_entity.id
_entity.type
_entity.pdbx_description
1 polymer ?
#
loop_
_entity_poly.entity_id
_entity_poly.type
_entity_poly.pdbx_seq_one_letter_code
_entity_poly.pdbx_strand_id
1 'polypeptide(L)'
;FSTMQMMSKADVLDKFRPDEFDFICIDETHRAGAESYQRILEYFKPQFLLGMTASPERTDNFDIFDLYDYNIAYEIRLQQALEENLLCPFHYFGITDLEIDGETFDDESGLRNFVKLVSDERVDYILKQVEYFGYSGDRVKGLVFCSRKDEGEELARKFCQRGYRARMLSGDDSQAVREEVIDRLVSDTREDYLDYVFTVDIFNEGVDIPEVNQVVMLRPTQSPIVFVQQLGRGLRKSDDKEFVVILDFIGNYKNNFMIPIALSGDRSYNKDTMRRYVSEGARVIPGSSTIHFDEISKKRIYQAIDSASTNDLRTLKEAYSNLKQKLGRIPKLKDFYDYGTIDVTKFFDKLGSYHEFLKKYEADYTTELSEKEEAILQFISRKLAK
;
A
#
# COMPACT_ATOMS: atom_id res chain seq x y z
N PHE A 1 19.71 19.68 4.00
CA PHE A 1 18.86 18.82 3.18
C PHE A 1 19.32 18.83 1.73
N SER A 2 19.34 17.67 1.09
CA SER A 2 19.66 17.51 -0.34
C SER A 2 18.83 16.37 -0.92
N THR A 3 18.54 16.44 -2.23
CA THR A 3 18.00 15.27 -2.95
C THR A 3 19.11 14.28 -3.23
N MET A 4 18.78 12.99 -3.33
CA MET A 4 19.72 11.93 -3.65
C MET A 4 20.36 12.13 -5.04
N GLN A 5 19.56 12.59 -6.02
CA GLN A 5 20.02 12.89 -7.37
C GLN A 5 21.03 14.05 -7.40
N MET A 6 20.90 15.03 -6.53
CA MET A 6 21.86 16.14 -6.43
C MET A 6 23.14 15.68 -5.72
N MET A 7 22.98 15.05 -4.55
CA MET A 7 24.12 14.66 -3.72
C MET A 7 24.98 13.56 -4.38
N SER A 8 24.42 12.70 -5.20
CA SER A 8 25.15 11.63 -5.88
C SER A 8 26.05 12.09 -7.05
N LYS A 9 25.98 13.38 -7.43
CA LYS A 9 26.86 13.93 -8.47
C LYS A 9 28.28 14.06 -7.95
N ALA A 10 29.27 13.64 -8.73
CA ALA A 10 30.69 13.67 -8.34
C ALA A 10 31.16 15.09 -7.96
N ASP A 11 30.78 16.10 -8.76
CA ASP A 11 31.13 17.50 -8.52
C ASP A 11 30.49 18.09 -7.26
N VAL A 12 29.47 17.45 -6.72
CA VAL A 12 28.82 17.81 -5.46
C VAL A 12 29.46 17.05 -4.28
N LEU A 13 29.68 15.74 -4.41
CA LEU A 13 30.37 14.93 -3.40
C LEU A 13 31.77 15.48 -3.08
N ASP A 14 32.53 15.87 -4.11
CA ASP A 14 33.89 16.39 -3.97
C ASP A 14 33.97 17.71 -3.16
N LYS A 15 32.85 18.36 -2.89
CA LYS A 15 32.79 19.56 -2.04
C LYS A 15 32.80 19.24 -0.55
N PHE A 16 32.59 17.99 -0.19
CA PHE A 16 32.50 17.53 1.18
C PHE A 16 33.58 16.49 1.45
N ARG A 17 34.07 16.45 2.69
CA ARG A 17 34.93 15.36 3.15
C ARG A 17 34.08 14.13 3.43
N PRO A 18 34.61 12.90 3.31
CA PRO A 18 33.91 11.67 3.68
C PRO A 18 33.39 11.66 5.12
N ASP A 19 34.07 12.30 6.03
CA ASP A 19 33.74 12.44 7.46
C ASP A 19 33.06 13.77 7.84
N GLU A 20 32.51 14.48 6.84
CA GLU A 20 31.89 15.80 7.04
C GLU A 20 30.61 15.75 7.89
N PHE A 21 29.87 14.65 7.80
CA PHE A 21 28.59 14.49 8.48
C PHE A 21 28.67 13.38 9.52
N ASP A 22 28.49 13.73 10.80
CA ASP A 22 28.40 12.76 11.89
C ASP A 22 27.10 11.95 11.84
N PHE A 23 26.02 12.57 11.35
CA PHE A 23 24.70 11.99 11.27
C PHE A 23 24.13 12.13 9.85
N ILE A 24 23.71 11.01 9.28
CA ILE A 24 23.00 10.98 8.00
C ILE A 24 21.63 10.29 8.20
N CYS A 25 20.57 10.96 7.76
CA CYS A 25 19.23 10.40 7.71
C CYS A 25 18.79 10.26 6.25
N ILE A 26 18.43 9.05 5.84
CA ILE A 26 17.93 8.74 4.50
C ILE A 26 16.44 8.49 4.58
N ASP A 27 15.67 9.38 3.96
CA ASP A 27 14.23 9.18 3.76
C ASP A 27 13.99 8.28 2.54
N GLU A 28 12.89 7.54 2.54
CA GLU A 28 12.55 6.54 1.51
C GLU A 28 13.69 5.54 1.25
N THR A 29 14.31 5.08 2.34
CA THR A 29 15.50 4.20 2.28
C THR A 29 15.23 2.86 1.57
N HIS A 30 13.97 2.50 1.32
CA HIS A 30 13.64 1.35 0.48
C HIS A 30 14.21 1.49 -0.95
N ARG A 31 14.59 2.70 -1.39
CA ARG A 31 15.27 2.96 -2.68
C ARG A 31 16.79 2.84 -2.61
N ALA A 32 17.36 2.52 -1.44
CA ALA A 32 18.81 2.53 -1.24
C ALA A 32 19.60 1.54 -2.12
N GLY A 33 18.94 0.56 -2.74
CA GLY A 33 19.53 -0.30 -3.78
C GLY A 33 19.89 0.40 -5.09
N ALA A 34 19.39 1.62 -5.33
CA ALA A 34 19.72 2.38 -6.55
C ALA A 34 21.16 2.91 -6.48
N GLU A 35 21.82 2.98 -7.65
CA GLU A 35 23.23 3.38 -7.79
C GLU A 35 23.55 4.75 -7.16
N SER A 36 22.60 5.70 -7.24
CA SER A 36 22.77 7.03 -6.65
C SER A 36 22.86 6.99 -5.12
N TYR A 37 22.10 6.11 -4.48
CA TYR A 37 22.12 5.91 -3.03
C TYR A 37 23.42 5.20 -2.62
N GLN A 38 23.79 4.14 -3.32
CA GLN A 38 25.01 3.37 -3.04
C GLN A 38 26.24 4.27 -3.13
N ARG A 39 26.34 5.14 -4.14
CA ARG A 39 27.46 6.08 -4.28
C ARG A 39 27.59 7.02 -3.06
N ILE A 40 26.49 7.51 -2.51
CA ILE A 40 26.48 8.38 -1.33
C ILE A 40 26.90 7.60 -0.08
N LEU A 41 26.34 6.39 0.11
CA LEU A 41 26.63 5.52 1.25
C LEU A 41 28.09 5.02 1.26
N GLU A 42 28.67 4.78 0.08
CA GLU A 42 30.07 4.39 -0.05
C GLU A 42 31.02 5.57 0.24
N TYR A 43 30.62 6.79 -0.14
CA TYR A 43 31.46 7.99 0.02
C TYR A 43 31.51 8.47 1.47
N PHE A 44 30.35 8.72 2.08
CA PHE A 44 30.30 9.26 3.45
C PHE A 44 30.47 8.17 4.50
N LYS A 45 31.13 8.56 5.60
CA LYS A 45 31.39 7.69 6.76
C LYS A 45 30.83 8.34 8.03
N PRO A 46 29.49 8.40 8.18
CA PRO A 46 28.86 9.01 9.34
C PRO A 46 29.10 8.14 10.60
N GLN A 47 29.04 8.75 11.78
CA GLN A 47 29.01 8.03 13.04
C GLN A 47 27.66 7.35 13.27
N PHE A 48 26.57 7.92 12.72
CA PHE A 48 25.23 7.38 12.82
C PHE A 48 24.49 7.50 11.49
N LEU A 49 23.98 6.38 11.01
CA LEU A 49 23.14 6.29 9.80
C LEU A 49 21.73 5.86 10.18
N LEU A 50 20.73 6.65 9.82
CA LEU A 50 19.31 6.34 10.00
C LEU A 50 18.61 6.20 8.63
N GLY A 51 17.88 5.13 8.44
CA GLY A 51 16.95 4.97 7.33
C GLY A 51 15.51 5.06 7.79
N MET A 52 14.69 5.79 7.04
CA MET A 52 13.23 5.83 7.25
C MET A 52 12.52 5.36 5.97
N THR A 53 11.48 4.57 6.14
CA THR A 53 10.64 4.11 5.02
C THR A 53 9.27 3.67 5.51
N ALA A 54 8.26 3.91 4.70
CA ALA A 54 6.92 3.38 4.92
C ALA A 54 6.76 1.93 4.39
N SER A 55 7.68 1.45 3.55
CA SER A 55 7.61 0.15 2.87
C SER A 55 8.98 -0.53 2.82
N PRO A 56 9.43 -1.13 3.93
CA PRO A 56 10.74 -1.80 3.97
C PRO A 56 10.79 -3.06 3.12
N GLU A 57 9.64 -3.66 2.81
CA GLU A 57 9.57 -4.87 2.02
C GLU A 57 9.76 -4.56 0.53
N ARG A 58 10.75 -5.22 -0.09
CA ARG A 58 11.11 -5.04 -1.50
C ARG A 58 10.85 -6.29 -2.32
N THR A 59 10.72 -6.09 -3.63
CA THR A 59 10.55 -7.16 -4.63
C THR A 59 11.80 -7.41 -5.47
N ASP A 60 12.85 -6.58 -5.33
CA ASP A 60 14.08 -6.62 -6.14
C ASP A 60 15.26 -7.33 -5.46
N ASN A 61 15.03 -8.01 -4.34
CA ASN A 61 16.03 -8.76 -3.56
C ASN A 61 17.17 -7.91 -2.94
N PHE A 62 17.13 -6.59 -3.00
CA PHE A 62 18.09 -5.76 -2.28
C PHE A 62 17.77 -5.76 -0.78
N ASP A 63 18.77 -6.14 0.05
CA ASP A 63 18.61 -6.19 1.52
C ASP A 63 18.92 -4.82 2.13
N ILE A 64 17.87 -4.03 2.40
CA ILE A 64 18.05 -2.72 3.03
C ILE A 64 18.43 -2.83 4.51
N PHE A 65 18.09 -3.93 5.18
CA PHE A 65 18.37 -4.09 6.61
C PHE A 65 19.87 -4.29 6.86
N ASP A 66 20.60 -4.89 5.90
CA ASP A 66 22.06 -5.03 5.93
C ASP A 66 22.78 -3.68 6.03
N LEU A 67 22.26 -2.63 5.38
CA LEU A 67 22.80 -1.25 5.47
C LEU A 67 22.77 -0.68 6.90
N TYR A 68 21.95 -1.23 7.76
CA TYR A 68 21.72 -0.77 9.15
C TYR A 68 22.07 -1.86 10.16
N ASP A 69 22.93 -2.82 9.80
CA ASP A 69 23.36 -3.94 10.66
C ASP A 69 22.15 -4.70 11.27
N TYR A 70 21.04 -4.80 10.53
CA TYR A 70 19.77 -5.40 10.98
C TYR A 70 19.15 -4.74 12.22
N ASN A 71 19.52 -3.49 12.51
CA ASN A 71 18.96 -2.73 13.62
C ASN A 71 17.66 -2.04 13.18
N ILE A 72 16.53 -2.42 13.78
CA ILE A 72 15.24 -1.76 13.62
C ILE A 72 14.98 -0.96 14.88
N ALA A 73 15.14 0.36 14.79
CA ALA A 73 14.93 1.27 15.91
C ALA A 73 13.45 1.37 16.31
N TYR A 74 12.57 1.42 15.29
CA TYR A 74 11.13 1.52 15.52
C TYR A 74 10.36 1.01 14.29
N GLU A 75 9.28 0.29 14.53
CA GLU A 75 8.34 -0.14 13.50
C GLU A 75 6.91 0.11 14.00
N ILE A 76 6.12 0.85 13.22
CA ILE A 76 4.72 1.10 13.48
C ILE A 76 3.89 0.75 12.25
N ARG A 77 2.81 0.01 12.44
CA ARG A 77 1.86 -0.37 11.40
C ARG A 77 0.59 0.46 11.49
N LEU A 78 -0.22 0.47 10.42
CA LEU A 78 -1.44 1.29 10.33
C LEU A 78 -2.34 1.14 11.56
N GLN A 79 -2.60 -0.08 12.02
CA GLN A 79 -3.45 -0.32 13.18
C GLN A 79 -2.87 0.28 14.47
N GLN A 80 -1.60 0.03 14.74
CA GLN A 80 -0.92 0.61 15.90
C GLN A 80 -0.91 2.13 15.83
N ALA A 81 -0.66 2.73 14.66
CA ALA A 81 -0.69 4.17 14.47
C ALA A 81 -2.08 4.78 14.74
N LEU A 82 -3.15 4.04 14.42
CA LEU A 82 -4.52 4.44 14.77
C LEU A 82 -4.79 4.28 16.29
N GLU A 83 -4.33 3.19 16.91
CA GLU A 83 -4.47 2.95 18.35
C GLU A 83 -3.75 4.02 19.18
N GLU A 84 -2.53 4.38 18.78
CA GLU A 84 -1.72 5.43 19.40
C GLU A 84 -2.17 6.86 19.02
N ASN A 85 -3.28 6.96 18.28
CA ASN A 85 -3.83 8.24 17.82
C ASN A 85 -2.82 9.12 17.06
N LEU A 86 -1.93 8.52 16.29
CA LEU A 86 -0.97 9.23 15.43
C LEU A 86 -1.58 9.61 14.08
N LEU A 87 -2.66 8.94 13.68
CA LEU A 87 -3.37 9.17 12.43
C LEU A 87 -4.78 9.70 12.67
N CYS A 88 -5.32 10.37 11.67
CA CYS A 88 -6.71 10.78 11.62
C CYS A 88 -7.60 9.53 11.43
N PRO A 89 -8.70 9.39 12.17
CA PRO A 89 -9.68 8.33 11.93
C PRO A 89 -10.23 8.35 10.50
N PHE A 90 -10.68 7.20 10.02
CA PHE A 90 -11.27 7.12 8.69
C PHE A 90 -12.54 6.26 8.64
N HIS A 91 -13.40 6.57 7.70
CA HIS A 91 -14.56 5.77 7.34
C HIS A 91 -14.39 5.24 5.92
N TYR A 92 -14.15 3.94 5.82
CA TYR A 92 -13.96 3.26 4.54
C TYR A 92 -15.26 2.62 4.08
N PHE A 93 -15.64 2.91 2.84
CA PHE A 93 -16.81 2.36 2.17
C PHE A 93 -16.38 1.66 0.88
N GLY A 94 -16.43 0.32 0.89
CA GLY A 94 -16.31 -0.50 -0.31
C GLY A 94 -17.65 -0.52 -1.04
N ILE A 95 -17.70 0.16 -2.16
CA ILE A 95 -18.91 0.41 -2.95
C ILE A 95 -18.83 -0.39 -4.25
N THR A 96 -19.90 -1.06 -4.62
CA THR A 96 -19.98 -1.73 -5.93
C THR A 96 -19.86 -0.71 -7.05
N ASP A 97 -18.87 -0.85 -7.94
CA ASP A 97 -18.79 -0.02 -9.15
C ASP A 97 -19.94 -0.34 -10.10
N LEU A 98 -20.34 0.67 -10.86
CA LEU A 98 -21.52 0.61 -11.73
C LEU A 98 -21.35 -0.46 -12.83
N GLU A 99 -22.41 -1.23 -13.09
CA GLU A 99 -22.50 -2.10 -14.26
C GLU A 99 -23.09 -1.29 -15.44
N ILE A 100 -22.36 -1.25 -16.54
CA ILE A 100 -22.78 -0.53 -17.76
C ILE A 100 -23.01 -1.56 -18.87
N ASP A 101 -24.22 -1.58 -19.44
CA ASP A 101 -24.65 -2.55 -20.45
C ASP A 101 -24.53 -4.02 -19.99
N GLY A 102 -24.73 -4.28 -18.69
CA GLY A 102 -24.58 -5.63 -18.11
C GLY A 102 -23.13 -6.12 -17.98
N GLU A 103 -22.15 -5.27 -18.23
CA GLU A 103 -20.74 -5.54 -18.03
C GLU A 103 -20.20 -4.83 -16.80
N THR A 104 -19.52 -5.58 -15.94
CA THR A 104 -18.80 -5.06 -14.79
C THR A 104 -17.38 -4.67 -15.18
N PHE A 105 -16.80 -3.71 -14.46
CA PHE A 105 -15.37 -3.42 -14.59
C PHE A 105 -14.57 -4.60 -14.03
N ASP A 106 -13.67 -5.16 -14.86
CA ASP A 106 -12.76 -6.25 -14.52
C ASP A 106 -11.32 -5.98 -15.00
N ASP A 107 -10.40 -6.92 -14.72
CA ASP A 107 -8.98 -6.77 -15.06
C ASP A 107 -8.71 -6.78 -16.58
N GLU A 108 -9.59 -7.37 -17.39
CA GLU A 108 -9.32 -7.63 -18.81
C GLU A 108 -10.04 -6.66 -19.74
N SER A 109 -11.30 -6.40 -19.50
CA SER A 109 -12.18 -5.62 -20.41
C SER A 109 -12.50 -4.22 -19.86
N GLY A 110 -12.76 -4.11 -18.56
CA GLY A 110 -13.29 -2.90 -17.95
C GLY A 110 -12.32 -1.74 -17.99
N LEU A 111 -11.07 -1.96 -17.60
CA LEU A 111 -10.06 -0.90 -17.55
C LEU A 111 -9.56 -0.44 -18.94
N ARG A 112 -9.82 -1.22 -19.98
CA ARG A 112 -9.45 -0.89 -21.37
C ARG A 112 -10.54 -0.10 -22.10
N ASN A 113 -11.77 -0.20 -21.63
CA ASN A 113 -12.90 0.50 -22.26
C ASN A 113 -13.04 1.93 -21.73
N PHE A 114 -12.28 2.85 -22.34
CA PHE A 114 -12.28 4.25 -21.98
C PHE A 114 -13.70 4.88 -21.94
N VAL A 115 -14.52 4.55 -22.92
CA VAL A 115 -15.88 5.13 -23.03
C VAL A 115 -16.73 4.79 -21.81
N LYS A 116 -16.63 3.55 -21.30
CA LYS A 116 -17.36 3.12 -20.11
C LYS A 116 -16.79 3.78 -18.85
N LEU A 117 -15.45 3.87 -18.73
CA LEU A 117 -14.78 4.50 -17.57
C LEU A 117 -15.19 5.95 -17.36
N VAL A 118 -15.49 6.67 -18.44
CA VAL A 118 -15.85 8.08 -18.40
C VAL A 118 -17.30 8.36 -18.80
N SER A 119 -18.16 7.34 -18.80
CA SER A 119 -19.57 7.53 -19.15
C SER A 119 -20.27 8.50 -18.18
N ASP A 120 -21.31 9.20 -18.67
CA ASP A 120 -22.05 10.15 -17.84
C ASP A 120 -22.78 9.46 -16.69
N GLU A 121 -23.29 8.26 -16.93
CA GLU A 121 -23.95 7.43 -15.91
C GLU A 121 -22.99 7.09 -14.77
N ARG A 122 -21.73 6.72 -15.10
CA ARG A 122 -20.71 6.42 -14.07
C ARG A 122 -20.31 7.69 -13.31
N VAL A 123 -20.13 8.81 -13.99
CA VAL A 123 -19.81 10.09 -13.34
C VAL A 123 -20.91 10.50 -12.37
N ASP A 124 -22.18 10.44 -12.81
CA ASP A 124 -23.33 10.78 -11.97
C ASP A 124 -23.47 9.83 -10.77
N TYR A 125 -23.14 8.54 -10.97
CA TYR A 125 -23.10 7.56 -9.90
C TYR A 125 -21.99 7.87 -8.88
N ILE A 126 -20.77 8.17 -9.33
CA ILE A 126 -19.65 8.55 -8.46
C ILE A 126 -20.03 9.79 -7.64
N LEU A 127 -20.55 10.84 -8.30
CA LEU A 127 -20.96 12.08 -7.64
C LEU A 127 -22.05 11.83 -6.58
N LYS A 128 -23.04 11.01 -6.91
CA LYS A 128 -24.06 10.62 -5.94
C LYS A 128 -23.48 9.94 -4.70
N GLN A 129 -22.46 9.09 -4.88
CA GLN A 129 -21.80 8.42 -3.74
C GLN A 129 -20.96 9.40 -2.91
N VAL A 130 -20.16 10.27 -3.55
CA VAL A 130 -19.35 11.26 -2.82
C VAL A 130 -20.19 12.24 -2.03
N GLU A 131 -21.36 12.64 -2.57
CA GLU A 131 -22.32 13.47 -1.85
C GLU A 131 -23.03 12.73 -0.70
N TYR A 132 -23.42 11.48 -0.93
CA TYR A 132 -24.13 10.68 0.07
C TYR A 132 -23.28 10.39 1.30
N PHE A 133 -22.02 9.99 1.11
CA PHE A 133 -21.11 9.69 2.22
C PHE A 133 -20.45 10.94 2.81
N GLY A 134 -20.41 12.04 2.06
CA GLY A 134 -19.92 13.32 2.54
C GLY A 134 -18.43 13.36 2.88
N TYR A 135 -18.08 14.30 3.73
CA TYR A 135 -16.70 14.57 4.19
C TYR A 135 -16.72 15.25 5.55
N SER A 136 -15.58 15.35 6.21
CA SER A 136 -15.40 16.14 7.43
C SER A 136 -14.89 17.54 7.09
N GLY A 137 -15.29 18.55 7.87
CA GLY A 137 -14.90 19.95 7.64
C GLY A 137 -15.89 20.75 6.76
N ASP A 138 -15.53 21.98 6.42
CA ASP A 138 -16.44 22.94 5.82
C ASP A 138 -16.64 22.74 4.30
N ARG A 139 -15.63 22.19 3.61
CA ARG A 139 -15.70 21.87 2.19
C ARG A 139 -14.94 20.59 1.86
N VAL A 140 -15.24 20.01 0.72
CA VAL A 140 -14.50 18.85 0.23
C VAL A 140 -13.09 19.26 -0.22
N LYS A 141 -12.09 18.48 0.18
CA LYS A 141 -10.71 18.51 -0.28
C LYS A 141 -10.38 17.09 -0.71
N GLY A 142 -10.77 16.74 -1.94
CA GLY A 142 -10.84 15.36 -2.42
C GLY A 142 -9.66 14.94 -3.29
N LEU A 143 -9.15 13.72 -3.09
CA LEU A 143 -8.24 13.04 -4.01
C LEU A 143 -8.96 11.90 -4.72
N VAL A 144 -8.82 11.83 -6.04
CA VAL A 144 -9.43 10.79 -6.87
C VAL A 144 -8.33 10.01 -7.59
N PHE A 145 -8.17 8.73 -7.26
CA PHE A 145 -7.19 7.84 -7.88
C PHE A 145 -7.80 7.10 -9.06
N CYS A 146 -7.26 7.36 -10.25
CA CYS A 146 -7.68 6.76 -11.51
C CYS A 146 -6.71 5.69 -12.00
N SER A 147 -7.17 4.83 -12.91
CA SER A 147 -6.35 3.81 -13.54
C SER A 147 -5.47 4.36 -14.68
N ARG A 148 -5.94 5.43 -15.32
CA ARG A 148 -5.34 5.99 -16.54
C ARG A 148 -5.36 7.51 -16.50
N LYS A 149 -4.38 8.12 -17.18
CA LYS A 149 -4.29 9.59 -17.30
C LYS A 149 -5.46 10.20 -18.07
N ASP A 150 -5.80 9.62 -19.23
CA ASP A 150 -6.90 10.06 -20.07
C ASP A 150 -8.28 9.93 -19.34
N GLU A 151 -8.45 8.88 -18.54
CA GLU A 151 -9.61 8.75 -17.65
C GLU A 151 -9.70 9.91 -16.65
N GLY A 152 -8.60 10.20 -15.94
CA GLY A 152 -8.56 11.27 -14.94
C GLY A 152 -8.83 12.66 -15.55
N GLU A 153 -8.27 12.95 -16.74
CA GLU A 153 -8.50 14.20 -17.46
C GLU A 153 -9.97 14.38 -17.82
N GLU A 154 -10.60 13.35 -18.39
CA GLU A 154 -11.99 13.41 -18.80
C GLU A 154 -12.96 13.44 -17.60
N LEU A 155 -12.69 12.66 -16.55
CA LEU A 155 -13.49 12.71 -15.32
C LEU A 155 -13.40 14.08 -14.64
N ALA A 156 -12.21 14.68 -14.53
CA ALA A 156 -12.05 16.03 -14.00
C ALA A 156 -12.86 17.06 -14.80
N ARG A 157 -12.81 16.98 -16.14
CA ARG A 157 -13.61 17.83 -17.03
C ARG A 157 -15.11 17.66 -16.78
N LYS A 158 -15.59 16.42 -16.64
CA LYS A 158 -17.00 16.11 -16.40
C LYS A 158 -17.47 16.52 -15.00
N PHE A 159 -16.61 16.46 -13.99
CA PHE A 159 -16.89 17.02 -12.67
C PHE A 159 -17.06 18.54 -12.75
N CYS A 160 -16.20 19.23 -13.51
CA CYS A 160 -16.35 20.68 -13.73
C CYS A 160 -17.68 21.03 -14.42
N GLN A 161 -18.14 20.22 -15.37
CA GLN A 161 -19.45 20.42 -16.03
C GLN A 161 -20.64 20.28 -15.06
N ARG A 162 -20.44 19.58 -13.94
CA ARG A 162 -21.44 19.34 -12.90
C ARG A 162 -21.33 20.31 -11.71
N GLY A 163 -20.48 21.33 -11.84
CA GLY A 163 -20.35 22.42 -10.87
C GLY A 163 -19.24 22.25 -9.85
N TYR A 164 -18.48 21.16 -9.90
CA TYR A 164 -17.29 20.98 -9.07
C TYR A 164 -16.07 21.66 -9.70
N ARG A 165 -15.08 22.00 -8.89
CA ARG A 165 -13.79 22.52 -9.32
C ARG A 165 -12.76 21.40 -9.26
N ALA A 166 -12.43 20.86 -10.40
CA ALA A 166 -11.59 19.67 -10.48
C ALA A 166 -10.42 19.84 -11.46
N ARG A 167 -9.29 19.21 -11.18
CA ARG A 167 -8.13 19.19 -12.05
C ARG A 167 -7.42 17.84 -11.99
N MET A 168 -6.87 17.39 -13.13
CA MET A 168 -5.99 16.25 -13.22
C MET A 168 -4.54 16.69 -12.98
N LEU A 169 -3.79 15.91 -12.20
CA LEU A 169 -2.34 15.96 -12.07
C LEU A 169 -1.72 14.64 -12.52
N SER A 170 -0.63 14.74 -13.28
CA SER A 170 0.12 13.60 -13.79
C SER A 170 1.62 13.68 -13.48
N GLY A 171 2.35 12.59 -13.75
CA GLY A 171 3.79 12.56 -13.63
C GLY A 171 4.53 13.56 -14.54
N ASP A 172 3.88 14.02 -15.61
CA ASP A 172 4.45 14.96 -16.58
C ASP A 172 4.39 16.42 -16.09
N ASP A 173 3.58 16.74 -15.07
CA ASP A 173 3.45 18.07 -14.52
C ASP A 173 4.72 18.47 -13.76
N SER A 174 5.16 19.71 -13.95
CA SER A 174 6.31 20.25 -13.21
C SER A 174 6.02 20.38 -11.72
N GLN A 175 7.07 20.43 -10.90
CA GLN A 175 6.94 20.60 -9.45
C GLN A 175 6.12 21.87 -9.10
N ALA A 176 6.38 22.99 -9.80
CA ALA A 176 5.65 24.23 -9.55
C ALA A 176 4.15 24.12 -9.85
N VAL A 177 3.76 23.37 -10.89
CA VAL A 177 2.34 23.10 -11.20
C VAL A 177 1.70 22.24 -10.13
N ARG A 178 2.42 21.23 -9.62
CA ARG A 178 1.91 20.36 -8.54
C ARG A 178 1.68 21.15 -7.25
N GLU A 179 2.65 21.96 -6.86
CA GLU A 179 2.57 22.83 -5.67
C GLU A 179 1.39 23.82 -5.78
N GLU A 180 1.20 24.45 -6.93
CA GLU A 180 0.11 25.38 -7.18
C GLU A 180 -1.26 24.68 -7.11
N VAL A 181 -1.39 23.46 -7.67
CA VAL A 181 -2.65 22.70 -7.63
C VAL A 181 -2.96 22.23 -6.22
N ILE A 182 -1.95 21.82 -5.45
CA ILE A 182 -2.11 21.43 -4.04
C ILE A 182 -2.54 22.64 -3.23
N ASP A 183 -1.90 23.80 -3.40
CA ASP A 183 -2.27 25.05 -2.72
C ASP A 183 -3.74 25.43 -3.01
N ARG A 184 -4.20 25.26 -4.23
CA ARG A 184 -5.62 25.46 -4.59
C ARG A 184 -6.55 24.45 -3.93
N LEU A 185 -6.12 23.20 -3.74
CA LEU A 185 -6.94 22.19 -3.07
C LEU A 185 -7.08 22.48 -1.57
N VAL A 186 -6.00 22.89 -0.91
CA VAL A 186 -5.99 23.05 0.57
C VAL A 186 -6.45 24.43 1.04
N SER A 187 -6.25 25.48 0.25
CA SER A 187 -6.54 26.85 0.66
C SER A 187 -8.04 27.13 0.74
N ASP A 188 -8.48 27.66 1.88
CA ASP A 188 -9.88 28.07 2.10
C ASP A 188 -10.12 29.55 1.76
N THR A 189 -9.06 30.29 1.39
CA THR A 189 -9.13 31.74 1.11
C THR A 189 -9.05 32.07 -0.38
N ARG A 190 -8.67 31.12 -1.25
CA ARG A 190 -8.54 31.34 -2.70
C ARG A 190 -9.90 31.27 -3.37
N GLU A 191 -10.18 32.22 -4.27
CA GLU A 191 -11.39 32.21 -5.10
C GLU A 191 -11.38 31.07 -6.14
N ASP A 192 -10.18 30.63 -6.59
CA ASP A 192 -9.96 29.57 -7.57
C ASP A 192 -9.63 28.22 -6.94
N TYR A 193 -10.09 27.97 -5.71
CA TYR A 193 -9.89 26.69 -5.01
C TYR A 193 -10.38 25.48 -5.81
N LEU A 194 -9.88 24.32 -5.48
CA LEU A 194 -10.29 23.03 -6.07
C LEU A 194 -11.03 22.19 -5.02
N ASP A 195 -12.06 21.48 -5.49
CA ASP A 195 -12.79 20.47 -4.71
C ASP A 195 -12.10 19.11 -4.84
N TYR A 196 -11.64 18.77 -6.05
CA TYR A 196 -11.04 17.47 -6.35
C TYR A 196 -9.78 17.60 -7.20
N VAL A 197 -8.77 16.79 -6.84
CA VAL A 197 -7.61 16.55 -7.68
C VAL A 197 -7.62 15.07 -8.10
N PHE A 198 -7.68 14.85 -9.41
CA PHE A 198 -7.59 13.53 -10.03
C PHE A 198 -6.12 13.17 -10.25
N THR A 199 -5.75 11.92 -10.07
CA THR A 199 -4.36 11.49 -10.18
C THR A 199 -4.21 10.02 -10.57
N VAL A 200 -3.06 9.71 -11.17
CA VAL A 200 -2.55 8.35 -11.37
C VAL A 200 -1.14 8.32 -10.78
N ASP A 201 -0.87 7.47 -9.82
CA ASP A 201 0.44 7.16 -9.23
C ASP A 201 1.31 8.30 -8.63
N ILE A 202 1.09 9.59 -8.94
CA ILE A 202 1.97 10.69 -8.48
C ILE A 202 1.89 10.98 -6.98
N PHE A 203 0.79 10.62 -6.33
CA PHE A 203 0.63 10.78 -4.87
C PHE A 203 0.91 9.48 -4.09
N ASN A 204 1.57 8.50 -4.71
CA ASN A 204 2.02 7.30 -4.00
C ASN A 204 3.17 7.63 -3.04
N GLU A 205 4.03 8.62 -3.40
CA GLU A 205 5.21 9.01 -2.62
C GLU A 205 5.44 10.52 -2.66
N GLY A 206 6.01 11.07 -1.58
CA GLY A 206 6.62 12.41 -1.57
C GLY A 206 5.68 13.62 -1.51
N VAL A 207 4.36 13.47 -1.53
CA VAL A 207 3.42 14.58 -1.40
C VAL A 207 2.65 14.46 -0.09
N ASP A 208 2.62 15.53 0.67
CA ASP A 208 1.90 15.64 1.94
C ASP A 208 0.73 16.62 1.81
N ILE A 209 -0.48 16.13 2.02
CA ILE A 209 -1.71 16.95 1.99
C ILE A 209 -2.58 16.55 3.19
N PRO A 210 -2.24 17.02 4.41
CA PRO A 210 -2.98 16.68 5.62
C PRO A 210 -4.46 17.06 5.57
N GLU A 211 -4.81 18.09 4.81
CA GLU A 211 -6.17 18.65 4.70
C GLU A 211 -7.13 17.78 3.90
N VAL A 212 -6.65 16.79 3.16
CA VAL A 212 -7.52 15.87 2.40
C VAL A 212 -8.50 15.19 3.35
N ASN A 213 -9.80 15.33 3.06
CA ASN A 213 -10.90 14.81 3.87
C ASN A 213 -11.78 13.79 3.14
N GLN A 214 -11.56 13.61 1.82
CA GLN A 214 -12.20 12.56 1.04
C GLN A 214 -11.22 11.94 0.04
N VAL A 215 -11.19 10.62 -0.02
CA VAL A 215 -10.39 9.85 -0.97
C VAL A 215 -11.30 8.96 -1.79
N VAL A 216 -11.23 9.04 -3.10
CA VAL A 216 -12.03 8.24 -4.03
C VAL A 216 -11.10 7.34 -4.85
N MET A 217 -11.32 6.04 -4.79
CA MET A 217 -10.51 5.04 -5.49
C MET A 217 -11.33 4.45 -6.63
N LEU A 218 -10.98 4.82 -7.87
CA LEU A 218 -11.62 4.36 -9.11
C LEU A 218 -10.79 3.30 -9.83
N ARG A 219 -9.77 2.77 -9.16
CA ARG A 219 -8.86 1.77 -9.70
C ARG A 219 -8.74 0.55 -8.80
N PRO A 220 -8.47 -0.65 -9.37
CA PRO A 220 -8.26 -1.85 -8.56
C PRO A 220 -7.02 -1.71 -7.66
N THR A 221 -7.11 -2.26 -6.47
CA THR A 221 -5.97 -2.41 -5.56
C THR A 221 -4.97 -3.38 -6.16
N GLN A 222 -3.79 -2.89 -6.53
CA GLN A 222 -2.71 -3.71 -7.11
C GLN A 222 -1.79 -4.30 -6.04
N SER A 223 -1.64 -3.60 -4.91
CA SER A 223 -0.78 -3.98 -3.80
C SER A 223 -1.33 -3.42 -2.49
N PRO A 224 -1.33 -4.21 -1.39
CA PRO A 224 -1.68 -3.69 -0.07
C PRO A 224 -0.83 -2.49 0.36
N ILE A 225 0.44 -2.44 -0.04
CA ILE A 225 1.37 -1.34 0.28
C ILE A 225 0.91 -0.06 -0.42
N VAL A 226 0.69 -0.11 -1.74
CA VAL A 226 0.23 1.04 -2.53
C VAL A 226 -1.13 1.53 -2.02
N PHE A 227 -2.04 0.62 -1.68
CA PHE A 227 -3.34 0.96 -1.11
C PHE A 227 -3.18 1.76 0.20
N VAL A 228 -2.39 1.26 1.15
CA VAL A 228 -2.14 1.94 2.42
C VAL A 228 -1.43 3.28 2.21
N GLN A 229 -0.50 3.38 1.26
CA GLN A 229 0.17 4.65 0.93
C GLN A 229 -0.81 5.69 0.38
N GLN A 230 -1.76 5.29 -0.47
CA GLN A 230 -2.81 6.17 -0.99
C GLN A 230 -3.78 6.61 0.12
N LEU A 231 -4.22 5.68 0.97
CA LEU A 231 -5.01 6.01 2.14
C LEU A 231 -4.26 6.98 3.06
N GLY A 232 -2.97 6.71 3.31
CA GLY A 232 -2.11 7.48 4.20
C GLY A 232 -2.03 8.97 3.87
N ARG A 233 -2.26 9.35 2.61
CA ARG A 233 -2.31 10.77 2.21
C ARG A 233 -3.44 11.54 2.91
N GLY A 234 -4.59 10.89 3.07
CA GLY A 234 -5.72 11.47 3.82
C GLY A 234 -5.68 11.21 5.33
N LEU A 235 -4.86 10.26 5.81
CA LEU A 235 -4.88 9.87 7.23
C LEU A 235 -4.03 10.75 8.14
N ARG A 236 -3.34 11.77 7.63
CA ARG A 236 -2.64 12.73 8.47
C ARG A 236 -3.64 13.64 9.18
N LYS A 237 -3.29 14.04 10.41
CA LYS A 237 -4.13 14.95 11.18
C LYS A 237 -4.02 16.37 10.64
N SER A 238 -5.16 17.06 10.62
CA SER A 238 -5.29 18.49 10.36
C SER A 238 -6.35 19.04 11.30
N ASP A 239 -6.22 20.30 11.70
CA ASP A 239 -7.19 20.94 12.61
C ASP A 239 -8.58 21.10 11.97
N ASP A 240 -8.64 21.11 10.63
CA ASP A 240 -9.87 21.34 9.87
C ASP A 240 -10.69 20.05 9.62
N LYS A 241 -10.24 18.89 10.09
CA LYS A 241 -10.96 17.63 9.89
C LYS A 241 -10.90 16.69 11.09
N GLU A 242 -12.01 16.03 11.35
CA GLU A 242 -12.14 15.01 12.41
C GLU A 242 -11.90 13.60 11.88
N PHE A 243 -12.22 13.34 10.61
CA PHE A 243 -12.06 12.05 9.96
C PHE A 243 -11.89 12.20 8.44
N VAL A 244 -11.50 11.12 7.79
CA VAL A 244 -11.42 11.01 6.33
C VAL A 244 -12.44 10.01 5.83
N VAL A 245 -13.17 10.36 4.78
CA VAL A 245 -14.06 9.42 4.07
C VAL A 245 -13.30 8.80 2.90
N ILE A 246 -13.32 7.48 2.81
CA ILE A 246 -12.66 6.72 1.75
C ILE A 246 -13.72 5.93 0.99
N LEU A 247 -13.86 6.21 -0.29
CA LEU A 247 -14.79 5.56 -1.19
C LEU A 247 -14.03 4.71 -2.18
N ASP A 248 -14.14 3.40 -2.07
CA ASP A 248 -13.45 2.44 -2.94
C ASP A 248 -14.48 1.76 -3.86
N PHE A 249 -14.41 2.06 -5.16
CA PHE A 249 -15.33 1.54 -6.17
C PHE A 249 -14.86 0.16 -6.63
N ILE A 250 -15.47 -0.88 -6.08
CA ILE A 250 -15.06 -2.27 -6.23
C ILE A 250 -15.72 -2.90 -7.46
N GLY A 251 -14.94 -3.04 -8.53
CA GLY A 251 -15.28 -3.84 -9.71
C GLY A 251 -15.11 -5.34 -9.47
N ASN A 252 -15.14 -6.12 -10.55
CA ASN A 252 -14.92 -7.57 -10.50
C ASN A 252 -13.43 -7.91 -10.71
N TYR A 253 -12.56 -7.42 -9.82
CA TYR A 253 -11.10 -7.57 -9.92
C TYR A 253 -10.60 -8.81 -9.17
N LYS A 254 -9.65 -9.53 -9.77
CA LYS A 254 -9.01 -10.70 -9.15
C LYS A 254 -8.27 -10.35 -7.86
N ASN A 255 -7.78 -9.14 -7.75
CA ASN A 255 -6.99 -8.65 -6.62
C ASN A 255 -7.82 -8.08 -5.46
N ASN A 256 -9.15 -8.12 -5.52
CA ASN A 256 -10.00 -7.62 -4.43
C ASN A 256 -9.72 -8.29 -3.07
N PHE A 257 -9.14 -9.49 -3.05
CA PHE A 257 -8.69 -10.16 -1.82
C PHE A 257 -7.57 -9.39 -1.09
N MET A 258 -6.87 -8.47 -1.76
CA MET A 258 -5.83 -7.63 -1.15
C MET A 258 -6.40 -6.54 -0.26
N ILE A 259 -7.66 -6.12 -0.47
CA ILE A 259 -8.31 -5.07 0.33
C ILE A 259 -8.36 -5.43 1.82
N PRO A 260 -8.93 -6.59 2.24
CA PRO A 260 -8.90 -6.97 3.65
C PRO A 260 -7.49 -7.14 4.21
N ILE A 261 -6.51 -7.60 3.44
CA ILE A 261 -5.11 -7.69 3.85
C ILE A 261 -4.55 -6.30 4.15
N ALA A 262 -4.77 -5.34 3.25
CA ALA A 262 -4.27 -3.98 3.39
C ALA A 262 -4.87 -3.27 4.61
N LEU A 263 -6.17 -3.41 4.82
CA LEU A 263 -6.90 -2.77 5.92
C LEU A 263 -6.63 -3.43 7.27
N SER A 264 -6.48 -4.76 7.31
CA SER A 264 -6.18 -5.49 8.56
C SER A 264 -4.70 -5.46 8.95
N GLY A 265 -3.81 -5.28 7.98
CA GLY A 265 -2.38 -5.49 8.17
C GLY A 265 -1.99 -6.97 8.34
N ASP A 266 -2.95 -7.90 8.27
CA ASP A 266 -2.71 -9.34 8.38
C ASP A 266 -2.16 -9.89 7.04
N ARG A 267 -0.89 -10.26 7.04
CA ARG A 267 -0.17 -10.82 5.90
C ARG A 267 -0.09 -12.35 5.93
N SER A 268 -0.85 -13.00 6.79
CA SER A 268 -0.89 -14.47 6.86
C SER A 268 -1.39 -15.11 5.55
N TYR A 269 -2.11 -14.33 4.72
CA TYR A 269 -2.84 -14.81 3.54
C TYR A 269 -3.81 -15.95 3.87
N ASN A 270 -4.25 -16.01 5.12
CA ASN A 270 -5.26 -16.99 5.56
C ASN A 270 -6.64 -16.57 5.08
N LYS A 271 -7.27 -17.41 4.26
CA LYS A 271 -8.58 -17.10 3.65
C LYS A 271 -9.69 -16.90 4.69
N ASP A 272 -9.65 -17.64 5.80
CA ASP A 272 -10.68 -17.52 6.84
C ASP A 272 -10.53 -16.23 7.64
N THR A 273 -9.30 -15.80 7.92
CA THR A 273 -9.02 -14.50 8.54
C THR A 273 -9.47 -13.35 7.63
N MET A 274 -9.16 -13.42 6.32
CA MET A 274 -9.65 -12.43 5.36
C MET A 274 -11.18 -12.36 5.30
N ARG A 275 -11.86 -13.52 5.25
CA ARG A 275 -13.34 -13.56 5.24
C ARG A 275 -13.93 -12.99 6.54
N ARG A 276 -13.36 -13.36 7.69
CA ARG A 276 -13.77 -12.82 8.99
C ARG A 276 -13.64 -11.31 9.02
N TYR A 277 -12.53 -10.76 8.53
CA TYR A 277 -12.31 -9.32 8.47
C TYR A 277 -13.36 -8.60 7.62
N VAL A 278 -13.69 -9.14 6.45
CA VAL A 278 -14.75 -8.59 5.57
C VAL A 278 -16.13 -8.67 6.23
N SER A 279 -16.40 -9.73 7.01
CA SER A 279 -17.70 -9.90 7.68
C SER A 279 -17.85 -9.04 8.93
N GLU A 280 -16.81 -8.89 9.74
CA GLU A 280 -16.83 -8.16 11.02
C GLU A 280 -16.57 -6.65 10.84
N GLY A 281 -15.94 -6.23 9.74
CA GLY A 281 -15.75 -4.83 9.33
C GLY A 281 -15.24 -3.93 10.46
N ALA A 282 -16.07 -2.98 10.88
CA ALA A 282 -15.75 -1.96 11.88
C ALA A 282 -15.31 -2.47 13.25
N ARG A 283 -15.57 -3.75 13.61
CA ARG A 283 -15.20 -4.31 14.91
C ARG A 283 -13.71 -4.65 15.04
N VAL A 284 -12.98 -4.62 13.92
CA VAL A 284 -11.60 -5.10 13.85
C VAL A 284 -10.59 -3.95 13.74
N ILE A 285 -11.05 -2.73 13.43
CA ILE A 285 -10.18 -1.54 13.35
C ILE A 285 -10.19 -0.80 14.69
N PRO A 286 -9.02 -0.41 15.20
CA PRO A 286 -8.90 0.38 16.41
C PRO A 286 -9.42 1.82 16.23
N GLY A 287 -9.80 2.43 17.36
CA GLY A 287 -10.19 3.83 17.42
C GLY A 287 -11.60 4.10 16.86
N SER A 288 -11.82 5.30 16.33
CA SER A 288 -13.09 5.75 15.76
C SER A 288 -13.25 5.42 14.26
N SER A 289 -12.33 4.65 13.69
CA SER A 289 -12.38 4.25 12.28
C SER A 289 -13.44 3.17 12.04
N THR A 290 -14.01 3.15 10.84
CA THR A 290 -15.01 2.15 10.43
C THR A 290 -14.75 1.63 9.03
N ILE A 291 -15.15 0.37 8.78
CA ILE A 291 -15.11 -0.25 7.46
C ILE A 291 -16.48 -0.81 7.13
N HIS A 292 -17.00 -0.45 5.99
CA HIS A 292 -18.25 -0.94 5.45
C HIS A 292 -18.07 -1.41 4.01
N PHE A 293 -18.63 -2.57 3.71
CA PHE A 293 -18.77 -3.07 2.34
C PHE A 293 -20.25 -3.27 2.05
N ASP A 294 -20.71 -2.86 0.88
CA ASP A 294 -22.02 -3.28 0.41
C ASP A 294 -22.06 -4.79 0.11
N GLU A 295 -23.24 -5.36 -0.01
CA GLU A 295 -23.40 -6.82 -0.14
C GLU A 295 -22.79 -7.38 -1.44
N ILE A 296 -22.81 -6.62 -2.52
CA ILE A 296 -22.24 -7.02 -3.80
C ILE A 296 -20.72 -6.96 -3.73
N SER A 297 -20.15 -5.89 -3.15
CA SER A 297 -18.72 -5.76 -2.91
C SER A 297 -18.18 -6.88 -2.02
N LYS A 298 -18.88 -7.23 -0.93
CA LYS A 298 -18.55 -8.40 -0.10
C LYS A 298 -18.49 -9.68 -0.93
N LYS A 299 -19.51 -9.91 -1.75
CA LYS A 299 -19.55 -11.09 -2.63
C LYS A 299 -18.39 -11.12 -3.61
N ARG A 300 -18.04 -9.98 -4.24
CA ARG A 300 -16.88 -9.85 -5.14
C ARG A 300 -15.57 -10.13 -4.42
N ILE A 301 -15.40 -9.58 -3.21
CA ILE A 301 -14.21 -9.84 -2.38
C ILE A 301 -14.14 -11.32 -1.99
N TYR A 302 -15.24 -11.96 -1.56
CA TYR A 302 -15.25 -13.39 -1.26
C TYR A 302 -14.90 -14.25 -2.46
N GLN A 303 -15.43 -13.96 -3.64
CA GLN A 303 -15.08 -14.64 -4.87
C GLN A 303 -13.58 -14.49 -5.20
N ALA A 304 -13.03 -13.29 -5.00
CA ALA A 304 -11.60 -13.05 -5.17
C ALA A 304 -10.76 -13.85 -4.16
N ILE A 305 -11.16 -13.90 -2.88
CA ILE A 305 -10.50 -14.72 -1.84
C ILE A 305 -10.54 -16.20 -2.22
N ASP A 306 -11.68 -16.70 -2.70
CA ASP A 306 -11.84 -18.10 -3.06
C ASP A 306 -10.98 -18.49 -4.25
N SER A 307 -10.92 -17.64 -5.27
CA SER A 307 -10.13 -17.86 -6.48
C SER A 307 -8.64 -17.55 -6.29
N ALA A 308 -8.25 -16.77 -5.27
CA ALA A 308 -6.87 -16.41 -5.04
C ALA A 308 -6.01 -17.65 -4.75
N SER A 309 -4.90 -17.77 -5.47
CA SER A 309 -3.87 -18.77 -5.18
C SER A 309 -2.98 -18.28 -4.04
N THR A 310 -3.51 -18.31 -2.81
CA THR A 310 -2.76 -17.89 -1.61
C THR A 310 -1.68 -18.92 -1.18
N ASN A 311 -1.66 -20.09 -1.81
CA ASN A 311 -0.65 -21.13 -1.62
C ASN A 311 0.38 -21.14 -2.75
N ASP A 312 0.59 -20.03 -3.45
CA ASP A 312 1.60 -19.97 -4.48
C ASP A 312 3.01 -20.02 -3.86
N LEU A 313 3.86 -20.84 -4.47
CA LEU A 313 5.26 -20.96 -4.09
C LEU A 313 6.01 -19.61 -4.15
N ARG A 314 5.57 -18.72 -5.03
CA ARG A 314 6.08 -17.36 -5.14
C ARG A 314 5.82 -16.57 -3.86
N THR A 315 4.58 -16.56 -3.36
CA THR A 315 4.21 -15.87 -2.11
C THR A 315 4.99 -16.41 -0.91
N LEU A 316 5.20 -17.76 -0.84
CA LEU A 316 6.01 -18.37 0.20
C LEU A 316 7.47 -17.91 0.15
N LYS A 317 8.06 -17.86 -1.05
CA LYS A 317 9.44 -17.39 -1.24
C LYS A 317 9.59 -15.91 -0.89
N GLU A 318 8.64 -15.07 -1.33
CA GLU A 318 8.65 -13.64 -1.02
C GLU A 318 8.55 -13.40 0.49
N ALA A 319 7.61 -14.08 1.19
CA ALA A 319 7.48 -13.98 2.63
C ALA A 319 8.73 -14.46 3.39
N TYR A 320 9.32 -15.56 2.92
CA TYR A 320 10.57 -16.10 3.47
C TYR A 320 11.74 -15.12 3.26
N SER A 321 11.93 -14.63 2.04
CA SER A 321 13.03 -13.72 1.70
C SER A 321 12.96 -12.43 2.52
N ASN A 322 11.77 -11.81 2.57
CA ASN A 322 11.55 -10.59 3.34
C ASN A 322 11.84 -10.78 4.84
N LEU A 323 11.41 -11.94 5.41
CA LEU A 323 11.66 -12.21 6.82
C LEU A 323 13.14 -12.57 7.08
N LYS A 324 13.78 -13.30 6.16
CA LYS A 324 15.24 -13.60 6.23
C LYS A 324 16.05 -12.30 6.21
N GLN A 325 15.75 -11.40 5.29
CA GLN A 325 16.40 -10.08 5.21
C GLN A 325 16.19 -9.28 6.50
N LYS A 326 14.96 -9.22 7.00
CA LYS A 326 14.64 -8.50 8.24
C LYS A 326 15.41 -9.04 9.46
N LEU A 327 15.66 -10.35 9.53
CA LEU A 327 16.31 -11.02 10.68
C LEU A 327 17.83 -11.19 10.51
N GLY A 328 18.38 -11.01 9.31
CA GLY A 328 19.77 -11.31 9.00
C GLY A 328 20.17 -12.79 9.18
N ARG A 329 19.19 -13.70 9.25
CA ARG A 329 19.39 -15.14 9.45
C ARG A 329 18.25 -15.95 8.87
N ILE A 330 18.45 -17.25 8.71
CA ILE A 330 17.38 -18.18 8.35
C ILE A 330 16.25 -18.08 9.40
N PRO A 331 15.01 -17.72 9.01
CA PRO A 331 13.88 -17.65 9.92
C PRO A 331 13.53 -19.03 10.52
N LYS A 332 13.11 -19.04 11.77
CA LYS A 332 12.46 -20.19 12.40
C LYS A 332 10.95 -20.12 12.13
N LEU A 333 10.21 -21.22 12.21
CA LEU A 333 8.75 -21.22 12.06
C LEU A 333 8.06 -20.25 13.03
N LYS A 334 8.60 -20.10 14.24
CA LYS A 334 8.08 -19.14 15.23
C LYS A 334 8.23 -17.70 14.77
N ASP A 335 9.30 -17.37 14.04
CA ASP A 335 9.52 -16.00 13.57
C ASP A 335 8.39 -15.57 12.61
N PHE A 336 7.91 -16.46 11.74
CA PHE A 336 6.78 -16.17 10.85
C PHE A 336 5.50 -15.81 11.63
N TYR A 337 5.28 -16.48 12.75
CA TYR A 337 4.16 -16.20 13.64
C TYR A 337 4.35 -14.87 14.38
N ASP A 338 5.51 -14.69 15.00
CA ASP A 338 5.81 -13.50 15.82
C ASP A 338 5.79 -12.20 14.97
N TYR A 339 6.18 -12.29 13.71
CA TYR A 339 6.17 -11.14 12.77
C TYR A 339 4.93 -11.08 11.87
N GLY A 340 3.98 -12.01 12.01
CA GLY A 340 2.72 -12.01 11.27
C GLY A 340 2.87 -12.01 9.74
N THR A 341 3.90 -12.72 9.20
CA THR A 341 4.26 -12.60 7.78
C THR A 341 3.49 -13.55 6.88
N ILE A 342 3.35 -14.82 7.26
CA ILE A 342 2.60 -15.84 6.52
C ILE A 342 2.20 -16.98 7.44
N ASP A 343 1.07 -17.64 7.13
CA ASP A 343 0.68 -18.86 7.82
C ASP A 343 1.66 -20.00 7.49
N VAL A 344 2.37 -20.49 8.51
CA VAL A 344 3.40 -21.53 8.37
C VAL A 344 2.87 -22.87 7.82
N THR A 345 1.58 -23.14 7.99
CA THR A 345 0.92 -24.34 7.44
C THR A 345 1.04 -24.43 5.92
N LYS A 346 1.17 -23.29 5.24
CA LYS A 346 1.35 -23.23 3.78
C LYS A 346 2.65 -23.88 3.30
N PHE A 347 3.73 -23.85 4.10
CA PHE A 347 4.95 -24.59 3.79
C PHE A 347 4.68 -26.10 3.81
N PHE A 348 3.88 -26.57 4.78
CA PHE A 348 3.55 -27.97 4.96
C PHE A 348 2.63 -28.48 3.85
N ASP A 349 1.62 -27.69 3.51
CA ASP A 349 0.68 -28.01 2.42
C ASP A 349 1.37 -28.12 1.06
N LYS A 350 2.32 -27.21 0.79
CA LYS A 350 2.96 -27.12 -0.53
C LYS A 350 4.14 -28.07 -0.70
N LEU A 351 4.95 -28.27 0.36
CA LEU A 351 6.24 -28.96 0.28
C LEU A 351 6.38 -30.09 1.32
N GLY A 352 5.35 -30.34 2.15
CA GLY A 352 5.35 -31.37 3.18
C GLY A 352 6.01 -30.94 4.50
N SER A 353 7.00 -30.07 4.47
CA SER A 353 7.65 -29.52 5.67
C SER A 353 8.41 -28.23 5.35
N TYR A 354 8.74 -27.47 6.38
CA TYR A 354 9.63 -26.30 6.25
C TYR A 354 11.08 -26.71 5.93
N HIS A 355 11.52 -27.86 6.40
CA HIS A 355 12.82 -28.45 6.04
C HIS A 355 12.95 -28.64 4.52
N GLU A 356 11.93 -29.21 3.88
CA GLU A 356 11.91 -29.40 2.42
C GLU A 356 11.95 -28.07 1.67
N PHE A 357 11.30 -27.03 2.20
CA PHE A 357 11.39 -25.69 1.64
C PHE A 357 12.83 -25.16 1.72
N LEU A 358 13.47 -25.25 2.90
CA LEU A 358 14.84 -24.77 3.10
C LEU A 358 15.82 -25.55 2.23
N LYS A 359 15.76 -26.87 2.22
CA LYS A 359 16.61 -27.74 1.40
C LYS A 359 16.59 -27.38 -0.09
N LYS A 360 15.42 -26.93 -0.56
CA LYS A 360 15.22 -26.61 -1.99
C LYS A 360 15.56 -25.17 -2.38
N TYR A 361 15.39 -24.22 -1.46
CA TYR A 361 15.43 -22.80 -1.80
C TYR A 361 16.39 -21.96 -0.97
N GLU A 362 17.04 -22.55 0.05
CA GLU A 362 17.99 -21.86 0.91
C GLU A 362 19.40 -22.44 0.71
N ALA A 363 20.26 -21.65 0.06
CA ALA A 363 21.61 -22.10 -0.27
C ALA A 363 22.51 -22.35 0.97
N ASP A 364 22.26 -21.59 2.03
CA ASP A 364 23.03 -21.69 3.28
C ASP A 364 22.52 -22.79 4.22
N TYR A 365 21.47 -23.52 3.80
CA TYR A 365 20.89 -24.59 4.62
C TYR A 365 21.52 -25.93 4.29
N THR A 366 22.35 -26.43 5.21
CA THR A 366 23.16 -27.68 5.03
C THR A 366 22.68 -28.83 5.87
N THR A 367 21.55 -28.70 6.60
CA THR A 367 21.07 -29.80 7.46
C THR A 367 20.53 -30.94 6.61
N GLU A 368 21.09 -32.12 6.82
CA GLU A 368 20.64 -33.38 6.24
C GLU A 368 19.86 -34.17 7.27
N LEU A 369 18.76 -34.78 6.88
CA LEU A 369 17.96 -35.67 7.69
C LEU A 369 17.96 -37.06 7.04
N SER A 370 17.89 -38.12 7.85
CA SER A 370 17.63 -39.45 7.36
C SER A 370 16.19 -39.58 6.83
N GLU A 371 15.94 -40.56 5.97
CA GLU A 371 14.57 -40.82 5.44
C GLU A 371 13.53 -40.98 6.55
N LYS A 372 13.93 -41.60 7.68
CA LYS A 372 13.05 -41.77 8.83
C LYS A 372 12.74 -40.46 9.52
N GLU A 373 13.69 -39.57 9.67
CA GLU A 373 13.53 -38.25 10.29
C GLU A 373 12.69 -37.35 9.39
N GLU A 374 12.92 -37.35 8.06
CA GLU A 374 12.09 -36.64 7.08
C GLU A 374 10.63 -37.12 7.14
N ALA A 375 10.38 -38.41 7.20
CA ALA A 375 9.04 -38.96 7.31
C ALA A 375 8.32 -38.55 8.61
N ILE A 376 9.05 -38.55 9.73
CA ILE A 376 8.52 -38.11 11.03
C ILE A 376 8.21 -36.61 10.98
N LEU A 377 9.11 -35.81 10.44
CA LEU A 377 8.92 -34.36 10.32
C LEU A 377 7.72 -34.01 9.47
N GLN A 378 7.54 -34.65 8.33
CA GLN A 378 6.37 -34.48 7.45
C GLN A 378 5.08 -34.91 8.14
N PHE A 379 5.08 -36.00 8.91
CA PHE A 379 3.93 -36.43 9.68
C PHE A 379 3.52 -35.40 10.74
N ILE A 380 4.50 -34.88 11.51
CA ILE A 380 4.28 -33.84 12.52
C ILE A 380 3.75 -32.56 11.86
N SER A 381 4.36 -32.12 10.76
CA SER A 381 3.95 -30.92 10.00
C SER A 381 2.49 -31.01 9.54
N ARG A 382 2.07 -32.15 9.01
CA ARG A 382 0.66 -32.41 8.61
C ARG A 382 -0.32 -32.42 9.79
N LYS A 383 0.15 -32.72 11.00
CA LYS A 383 -0.68 -32.66 12.22
C LYS A 383 -0.82 -31.25 12.75
N LEU A 384 0.22 -30.42 12.60
CA LEU A 384 0.18 -29.01 12.97
C LEU A 384 -0.68 -28.16 11.99
N ALA A 385 -0.81 -28.61 10.74
CA ALA A 385 -1.63 -27.97 9.70
C ALA A 385 -3.15 -28.24 9.83
N LYS A 386 -3.57 -29.06 10.77
CA LYS A 386 -4.98 -29.38 11.07
C LYS A 386 -5.44 -28.72 12.36
#